data_d1aa990f965f7d033f83ebfb183f56b9
#
_entry.id   d1aa990f965f7d033f83ebfb183f56b9
#
_cell.length_a   1.000
_cell.length_b   1.000
_cell.length_c   1.000
_cell.angle_alpha   90.00
_cell.angle_beta   90.00
_cell.angle_gamma   90.00
#
_symmetry.space_group_name_H-M   'P 1'
#
loop_
_entity.id
_entity.type
_entity.pdbx_description
1 polymer ?
#
loop_
_entity_poly.entity_id
_entity_poly.type
_entity_poly.pdbx_seq_one_letter_code
_entity_poly.pdbx_strand_id
1 'polypeptide(L)'
;MTGLTRGITMAQSKWSWFSSWLCVAVVTLNLATGTTGHANTLLQTGAVVEVDQATVNQIMDVFYKADAAIAEENLEGIMALHATRYNYHGLKRADIRRIWSDLFKEYRDLGGVHFFSKIAKVGSGSNAIIEVTCTGSLSGLSKTSSLRVPIDSWYLGVHYLTLEGGVWRISGNVGETPRVLPFGTAPHPLF
;
A
#
# COMPACT_ATOMS: atom_id res chain seq x y z
N MET A 1 52.95 88.32 17.68
CA MET A 1 51.58 87.99 17.99
C MET A 1 51.35 86.60 17.55
N THR A 2 51.33 85.78 18.36
CA THR A 2 51.08 84.44 18.76
C THR A 2 49.96 83.78 18.01
N GLY A 3 50.25 82.71 17.36
CA GLY A 3 49.27 81.80 16.77
C GLY A 3 49.70 80.34 17.00
N LEU A 4 49.03 79.63 17.92
CA LEU A 4 49.19 78.26 18.25
C LEU A 4 48.64 77.35 17.15
N THR A 5 49.41 76.44 16.61
CA THR A 5 48.98 75.35 15.77
C THR A 5 48.96 74.09 16.60
N ARG A 6 47.76 73.56 16.84
CA ARG A 6 47.55 72.24 17.48
C ARG A 6 47.65 71.16 16.41
N GLY A 7 48.56 70.22 16.59
CA GLY A 7 48.67 69.03 15.78
C GLY A 7 47.57 68.00 16.14
N ILE A 8 46.95 67.47 15.10
CA ILE A 8 45.99 66.35 15.20
C ILE A 8 46.72 65.09 14.77
N THR A 9 46.95 64.25 15.73
CA THR A 9 47.51 62.88 15.50
C THR A 9 46.39 61.98 14.94
N MET A 10 46.57 61.57 13.69
CA MET A 10 45.70 60.52 13.10
C MET A 10 46.08 59.15 13.66
N ALA A 11 45.14 58.57 14.33
CA ALA A 11 45.23 57.15 14.73
C ALA A 11 44.93 56.27 13.51
N GLN A 12 45.90 55.49 13.10
CA GLN A 12 45.72 54.45 12.06
C GLN A 12 44.95 53.29 12.64
N SER A 13 43.71 53.10 12.23
CA SER A 13 42.95 51.92 12.50
C SER A 13 43.38 50.78 11.56
N LYS A 14 43.96 49.71 12.12
CA LYS A 14 44.28 48.49 11.42
C LYS A 14 42.97 47.76 11.08
N TRP A 15 42.57 47.78 9.86
CA TRP A 15 41.50 46.94 9.35
C TRP A 15 42.06 45.54 9.15
N SER A 16 41.72 44.62 10.06
CA SER A 16 41.93 43.21 9.88
C SER A 16 40.91 42.68 8.89
N TRP A 17 41.40 42.20 7.77
CA TRP A 17 40.57 41.50 6.77
C TRP A 17 40.30 40.10 7.29
N PHE A 18 39.10 39.92 7.90
CA PHE A 18 38.57 38.60 8.13
C PHE A 18 38.01 38.07 6.79
N SER A 19 38.75 37.22 6.14
CA SER A 19 38.28 36.43 5.01
C SER A 19 37.27 35.43 5.52
N SER A 20 35.99 35.77 5.47
CA SER A 20 34.91 34.82 5.66
C SER A 20 34.84 33.88 4.47
N TRP A 21 35.40 32.71 4.65
CA TRP A 21 35.17 31.60 3.74
C TRP A 21 33.73 31.16 3.94
N LEU A 22 32.83 31.56 3.04
CA LEU A 22 31.46 31.03 2.92
C LEU A 22 31.61 29.62 2.34
N CYS A 23 31.64 28.61 3.20
CA CYS A 23 31.41 27.23 2.77
C CYS A 23 29.95 27.11 2.32
N VAL A 24 29.74 27.26 1.02
CA VAL A 24 28.47 26.86 0.38
C VAL A 24 28.44 25.33 0.40
N ALA A 25 27.80 24.77 1.41
CA ALA A 25 27.45 23.37 1.42
C ALA A 25 26.37 23.15 0.36
N VAL A 26 26.77 22.70 -0.82
CA VAL A 26 25.85 22.19 -1.82
C VAL A 26 25.27 20.89 -1.28
N VAL A 27 24.13 20.97 -0.62
CA VAL A 27 23.31 19.81 -0.31
C VAL A 27 22.73 19.32 -1.63
N THR A 28 23.40 18.37 -2.26
CA THR A 28 22.82 17.59 -3.36
C THR A 28 21.71 16.75 -2.76
N LEU A 29 20.50 17.25 -2.81
CA LEU A 29 19.28 16.50 -2.52
C LEU A 29 19.15 15.44 -3.62
N ASN A 30 19.68 14.26 -3.38
CA ASN A 30 19.38 13.11 -4.22
C ASN A 30 17.89 12.78 -4.06
N LEU A 31 17.08 13.40 -4.91
CA LEU A 31 15.72 12.95 -5.17
C LEU A 31 15.84 11.59 -5.90
N ALA A 32 16.09 10.53 -5.13
CA ALA A 32 15.78 9.20 -5.58
C ALA A 32 14.26 9.15 -5.72
N THR A 33 13.75 9.53 -6.88
CA THR A 33 12.36 9.28 -7.29
C THR A 33 12.21 7.80 -7.62
N GLY A 34 12.51 6.94 -6.66
CA GLY A 34 11.97 5.61 -6.63
C GLY A 34 10.49 5.80 -6.30
N THR A 35 9.61 5.71 -7.28
CA THR A 35 8.20 5.47 -7.02
C THR A 35 8.08 4.06 -6.46
N THR A 36 8.32 3.93 -5.15
CA THR A 36 7.97 2.73 -4.41
C THR A 36 6.49 2.52 -4.65
N GLY A 37 6.12 1.31 -5.08
CA GLY A 37 4.72 0.94 -5.20
C GLY A 37 4.09 1.08 -3.82
N HIS A 38 3.41 2.21 -3.58
CA HIS A 38 2.74 2.42 -2.31
C HIS A 38 1.47 1.59 -2.31
N ALA A 39 1.45 0.58 -1.47
CA ALA A 39 0.23 -0.09 -1.12
C ALA A 39 -0.60 0.85 -0.23
N ASN A 40 -1.86 1.07 -0.60
CA ASN A 40 -2.78 1.95 0.13
C ASN A 40 -4.14 1.29 0.25
N THR A 41 -4.46 0.86 1.46
CA THR A 41 -5.81 0.41 1.80
C THR A 41 -6.53 1.52 2.56
N LEU A 42 -7.65 1.98 2.03
CA LEU A 42 -8.40 3.13 2.57
C LEU A 42 -9.90 2.83 2.64
N LEU A 43 -10.52 3.24 3.74
CA LEU A 43 -11.98 3.32 3.82
C LEU A 43 -12.42 4.64 3.19
N GLN A 44 -13.30 4.59 2.19
CA GLN A 44 -13.79 5.78 1.49
C GLN A 44 -14.63 6.66 2.41
N THR A 45 -14.59 7.96 2.21
CA THR A 45 -15.53 8.88 2.84
C THR A 45 -16.95 8.53 2.39
N GLY A 46 -17.85 8.30 3.34
CA GLY A 46 -19.22 7.88 3.05
C GLY A 46 -19.39 6.38 2.77
N ALA A 47 -18.37 5.56 3.03
CA ALA A 47 -18.51 4.11 2.97
C ALA A 47 -19.63 3.61 3.88
N VAL A 48 -20.34 2.59 3.43
CA VAL A 48 -21.38 1.91 4.22
C VAL A 48 -20.70 0.94 5.19
N VAL A 49 -20.79 1.20 6.49
CA VAL A 49 -20.20 0.36 7.52
C VAL A 49 -21.29 -0.21 8.42
N GLU A 50 -21.51 -1.51 8.34
CA GLU A 50 -22.55 -2.24 9.08
C GLU A 50 -21.96 -3.22 10.11
N VAL A 51 -20.81 -2.85 10.66
CA VAL A 51 -20.10 -3.60 11.72
C VAL A 51 -19.56 -2.62 12.76
N ASP A 52 -19.15 -3.13 13.92
CA ASP A 52 -18.49 -2.31 14.93
C ASP A 52 -17.05 -1.87 14.51
N GLN A 53 -16.55 -0.83 15.15
CA GLN A 53 -15.24 -0.26 14.84
C GLN A 53 -14.08 -1.25 15.06
N ALA A 54 -14.22 -2.15 16.04
CA ALA A 54 -13.20 -3.17 16.29
C ALA A 54 -13.10 -4.14 15.11
N THR A 55 -14.25 -4.56 14.57
CA THR A 55 -14.30 -5.37 13.34
C THR A 55 -13.73 -4.62 12.14
N VAL A 56 -14.07 -3.34 11.94
CA VAL A 56 -13.46 -2.52 10.88
C VAL A 56 -11.93 -2.55 10.98
N ASN A 57 -11.40 -2.28 12.17
CA ASN A 57 -9.95 -2.26 12.38
C ASN A 57 -9.29 -3.60 12.09
N GLN A 58 -9.94 -4.72 12.46
CA GLN A 58 -9.45 -6.06 12.17
C GLN A 58 -9.45 -6.36 10.67
N ILE A 59 -10.49 -5.95 9.95
CA ILE A 59 -10.56 -6.13 8.50
C ILE A 59 -9.50 -5.28 7.79
N MET A 60 -9.35 -4.01 8.16
CA MET A 60 -8.29 -3.15 7.62
C MET A 60 -6.90 -3.76 7.87
N ASP A 61 -6.65 -4.33 9.04
CA ASP A 61 -5.39 -4.99 9.40
C ASP A 61 -5.07 -6.20 8.49
N VAL A 62 -6.07 -6.96 8.04
CA VAL A 62 -5.87 -8.05 7.07
C VAL A 62 -5.28 -7.50 5.77
N PHE A 63 -5.83 -6.42 5.24
CA PHE A 63 -5.35 -5.83 3.99
C PHE A 63 -4.02 -5.09 4.16
N TYR A 64 -3.78 -4.43 5.29
CA TYR A 64 -2.44 -3.86 5.58
C TYR A 64 -1.36 -4.95 5.66
N LYS A 65 -1.68 -6.11 6.22
CA LYS A 65 -0.77 -7.27 6.21
C LYS A 65 -0.58 -7.83 4.81
N ALA A 66 -1.62 -7.81 3.98
CA ALA A 66 -1.51 -8.19 2.57
C ALA A 66 -0.55 -7.24 1.83
N ASP A 67 -0.75 -5.94 1.98
CA ASP A 67 0.10 -4.91 1.40
C ASP A 67 1.58 -5.08 1.82
N ALA A 68 1.84 -5.33 3.09
CA ALA A 68 3.18 -5.58 3.61
C ALA A 68 3.79 -6.87 3.01
N ALA A 69 3.03 -7.96 2.99
CA ALA A 69 3.49 -9.24 2.45
C ALA A 69 3.77 -9.17 0.94
N ILE A 70 2.97 -8.38 0.20
CA ILE A 70 3.19 -8.10 -1.23
C ILE A 70 4.49 -7.32 -1.43
N ALA A 71 4.71 -6.26 -0.67
CA ALA A 71 5.91 -5.43 -0.76
C ALA A 71 7.19 -6.20 -0.42
N GLU A 72 7.10 -7.17 0.48
CA GLU A 72 8.20 -8.04 0.90
C GLU A 72 8.38 -9.29 0.01
N GLU A 73 7.56 -9.48 -1.01
CA GLU A 73 7.47 -10.71 -1.82
C GLU A 73 7.29 -11.97 -0.94
N ASN A 74 6.59 -11.82 0.20
CA ASN A 74 6.42 -12.85 1.23
C ASN A 74 5.22 -13.75 0.92
N LEU A 75 5.45 -14.83 0.18
CA LEU A 75 4.42 -15.78 -0.20
C LEU A 75 3.69 -16.41 0.99
N GLU A 76 4.42 -16.77 2.06
CA GLU A 76 3.80 -17.38 3.24
C GLU A 76 2.95 -16.35 4.01
N GLY A 77 3.38 -15.08 4.04
CA GLY A 77 2.59 -13.97 4.57
C GLY A 77 1.26 -13.83 3.83
N ILE A 78 1.28 -13.84 2.50
CA ILE A 78 0.06 -13.84 1.68
C ILE A 78 -0.81 -15.05 1.99
N MET A 79 -0.23 -16.24 2.00
CA MET A 79 -0.99 -17.46 2.24
C MET A 79 -1.60 -17.53 3.65
N ALA A 80 -1.00 -16.88 4.63
CA ALA A 80 -1.57 -16.79 5.98
C ALA A 80 -2.86 -15.97 6.05
N LEU A 81 -3.09 -15.08 5.08
CA LEU A 81 -4.30 -14.25 5.02
C LEU A 81 -5.50 -14.97 4.38
N HIS A 82 -5.25 -16.06 3.66
CA HIS A 82 -6.32 -16.81 2.98
C HIS A 82 -6.84 -17.94 3.86
N ALA A 83 -8.16 -18.09 3.87
CA ALA A 83 -8.84 -19.14 4.61
C ALA A 83 -8.41 -20.56 4.14
N THR A 84 -8.46 -21.51 5.05
CA THR A 84 -8.13 -22.91 4.73
C THR A 84 -9.01 -23.47 3.61
N ARG A 85 -10.29 -23.06 3.63
CA ARG A 85 -11.30 -23.45 2.62
C ARG A 85 -11.52 -22.38 1.55
N TYR A 86 -10.49 -21.58 1.27
CA TYR A 86 -10.59 -20.55 0.23
C TYR A 86 -11.14 -21.12 -1.08
N ASN A 87 -12.11 -20.44 -1.66
CA ASN A 87 -12.68 -20.76 -2.96
C ASN A 87 -13.22 -19.48 -3.62
N TYR A 88 -12.67 -19.10 -4.73
CA TYR A 88 -13.14 -17.97 -5.51
C TYR A 88 -13.36 -18.41 -6.96
N HIS A 89 -14.61 -18.55 -7.38
CA HIS A 89 -14.98 -19.02 -8.73
C HIS A 89 -14.24 -20.28 -9.17
N GLY A 90 -14.04 -21.22 -8.24
CA GLY A 90 -13.32 -22.46 -8.49
C GLY A 90 -11.83 -22.43 -8.21
N LEU A 91 -11.21 -21.24 -8.08
CA LEU A 91 -9.84 -21.12 -7.62
C LEU A 91 -9.74 -21.49 -6.14
N LYS A 92 -8.81 -22.36 -5.83
CA LYS A 92 -8.55 -22.84 -4.48
C LYS A 92 -7.30 -22.18 -3.90
N ARG A 93 -7.08 -22.34 -2.61
CA ARG A 93 -5.91 -21.84 -1.90
C ARG A 93 -4.57 -22.23 -2.58
N ALA A 94 -4.49 -23.42 -3.19
CA ALA A 94 -3.31 -23.85 -3.94
C ALA A 94 -3.11 -23.05 -5.24
N ASP A 95 -4.20 -22.63 -5.89
CA ASP A 95 -4.14 -21.81 -7.10
C ASP A 95 -3.66 -20.40 -6.75
N ILE A 96 -4.14 -19.82 -5.63
CA ILE A 96 -3.68 -18.54 -5.12
C ILE A 96 -2.18 -18.56 -4.84
N ARG A 97 -1.68 -19.62 -4.18
CA ARG A 97 -0.24 -19.80 -3.95
C ARG A 97 0.55 -19.79 -5.26
N ARG A 98 0.08 -20.48 -6.28
CA ARG A 98 0.73 -20.53 -7.60
C ARG A 98 0.73 -19.14 -8.24
N ILE A 99 -0.42 -18.46 -8.26
CA ILE A 99 -0.56 -17.12 -8.85
C ILE A 99 0.41 -16.14 -8.19
N TRP A 100 0.44 -16.06 -6.87
CA TRP A 100 1.37 -15.16 -6.17
C TRP A 100 2.84 -15.56 -6.36
N SER A 101 3.14 -16.87 -6.37
CA SER A 101 4.49 -17.35 -6.69
C SER A 101 4.95 -16.90 -8.07
N ASP A 102 4.07 -16.94 -9.06
CA ASP A 102 4.40 -16.53 -10.43
C ASP A 102 4.49 -14.99 -10.54
N LEU A 103 3.62 -14.25 -9.86
CA LEU A 103 3.73 -12.79 -9.78
C LEU A 103 5.08 -12.35 -9.16
N PHE A 104 5.50 -12.97 -8.08
CA PHE A 104 6.79 -12.68 -7.43
C PHE A 104 8.01 -13.09 -8.28
N LYS A 105 7.88 -14.02 -9.22
CA LYS A 105 8.94 -14.35 -10.20
C LYS A 105 9.05 -13.30 -11.30
N GLU A 106 7.91 -12.82 -11.80
CA GLU A 106 7.84 -11.95 -12.98
C GLU A 106 7.98 -10.46 -12.64
N TYR A 107 7.55 -10.06 -11.44
CA TYR A 107 7.48 -8.67 -11.04
C TYR A 107 8.21 -8.40 -9.74
N ARG A 108 8.66 -7.16 -9.56
CA ARG A 108 9.19 -6.55 -8.34
C ARG A 108 8.45 -5.24 -8.05
N ASP A 109 8.63 -4.67 -6.89
CA ASP A 109 7.95 -3.43 -6.47
C ASP A 109 6.44 -3.52 -6.69
N LEU A 110 5.86 -4.67 -6.35
CA LEU A 110 4.43 -4.87 -6.41
C LEU A 110 3.76 -3.94 -5.39
N GLY A 111 2.65 -3.32 -5.80
CA GLY A 111 1.87 -2.47 -4.91
C GLY A 111 0.41 -2.44 -5.32
N GLY A 112 -0.45 -2.57 -4.32
CA GLY A 112 -1.90 -2.55 -4.47
C GLY A 112 -2.51 -1.27 -3.93
N VAL A 113 -3.69 -0.94 -4.43
CA VAL A 113 -4.54 0.12 -3.87
C VAL A 113 -5.93 -0.46 -3.66
N HIS A 114 -6.49 -0.25 -2.46
CA HIS A 114 -7.81 -0.70 -2.08
C HIS A 114 -8.63 0.46 -1.53
N PHE A 115 -9.76 0.74 -2.15
CA PHE A 115 -10.75 1.72 -1.68
C PHE A 115 -12.02 0.99 -1.28
N PHE A 116 -12.25 0.84 0.03
CA PHE A 116 -13.43 0.17 0.55
C PHE A 116 -14.63 1.11 0.58
N SER A 117 -15.68 0.74 -0.13
CA SER A 117 -16.96 1.46 -0.16
C SER A 117 -18.03 0.83 0.75
N LYS A 118 -17.84 -0.43 1.16
CA LYS A 118 -18.74 -1.13 2.08
C LYS A 118 -17.97 -2.14 2.93
N ILE A 119 -18.34 -2.22 4.21
CA ILE A 119 -17.97 -3.32 5.11
C ILE A 119 -19.24 -3.73 5.85
N ALA A 120 -19.70 -4.94 5.61
CA ALA A 120 -20.95 -5.42 6.18
C ALA A 120 -20.83 -6.86 6.70
N LYS A 121 -21.61 -7.17 7.72
CA LYS A 121 -21.73 -8.54 8.24
C LYS A 121 -22.88 -9.25 7.55
N VAL A 122 -22.63 -10.42 6.99
CA VAL A 122 -23.62 -11.27 6.34
C VAL A 122 -23.77 -12.56 7.14
N GLY A 123 -25.00 -12.97 7.41
CA GLY A 123 -25.29 -14.13 8.25
C GLY A 123 -25.24 -13.83 9.75
N SER A 124 -25.31 -14.87 10.56
CA SER A 124 -25.35 -14.77 12.02
C SER A 124 -24.57 -15.90 12.70
N GLY A 125 -24.24 -15.69 13.97
CA GLY A 125 -23.52 -16.67 14.79
C GLY A 125 -22.10 -16.98 14.26
N SER A 126 -21.67 -18.22 14.43
CA SER A 126 -20.34 -18.69 14.03
C SER A 126 -20.09 -18.77 12.52
N ASN A 127 -21.17 -18.71 11.72
CA ASN A 127 -21.11 -18.74 10.26
C ASN A 127 -21.20 -17.32 9.65
N ALA A 128 -21.18 -16.28 10.48
CA ALA A 128 -21.15 -14.92 9.97
C ALA A 128 -19.83 -14.68 9.22
N ILE A 129 -19.98 -13.98 8.10
CA ILE A 129 -18.85 -13.54 7.26
C ILE A 129 -18.87 -12.02 7.17
N ILE A 130 -17.73 -11.44 6.84
CA ILE A 130 -17.66 -10.02 6.47
C ILE A 130 -17.61 -9.93 4.95
N GLU A 131 -18.48 -9.10 4.40
CA GLU A 131 -18.46 -8.67 3.01
C GLU A 131 -17.76 -7.31 2.92
N VAL A 132 -16.75 -7.21 2.08
CA VAL A 132 -16.05 -5.96 1.79
C VAL A 132 -16.21 -5.66 0.31
N THR A 133 -16.81 -4.52 -0.03
CA THR A 133 -16.87 -4.04 -1.41
C THR A 133 -15.72 -3.08 -1.64
N CYS A 134 -14.91 -3.36 -2.66
CA CYS A 134 -13.66 -2.69 -2.91
C CYS A 134 -13.51 -2.30 -4.38
N THR A 135 -12.91 -1.14 -4.62
CA THR A 135 -12.35 -0.76 -5.93
C THR A 135 -10.84 -0.63 -5.76
N GLY A 136 -10.08 -1.14 -6.70
CA GLY A 136 -8.64 -1.10 -6.55
C GLY A 136 -7.86 -1.57 -7.78
N SER A 137 -6.55 -1.69 -7.59
CA SER A 137 -5.64 -2.18 -8.63
C SER A 137 -4.37 -2.74 -8.01
N LEU A 138 -3.71 -3.62 -8.74
CA LEU A 138 -2.37 -4.12 -8.48
C LEU A 138 -1.47 -3.74 -9.66
N SER A 139 -0.28 -3.24 -9.37
CA SER A 139 0.74 -2.95 -10.37
C SER A 139 2.11 -3.42 -9.90
N GLY A 140 3.05 -3.57 -10.83
CA GLY A 140 4.41 -3.95 -10.52
C GLY A 140 5.39 -3.56 -11.61
N LEU A 141 6.68 -3.58 -11.30
CA LEU A 141 7.76 -3.47 -12.28
C LEU A 141 8.10 -4.85 -12.80
N SER A 142 8.07 -5.04 -14.12
CA SER A 142 8.58 -6.28 -14.70
C SER A 142 10.05 -6.49 -14.35
N LYS A 143 10.45 -7.70 -13.98
CA LYS A 143 11.87 -8.04 -13.71
C LYS A 143 12.73 -8.05 -14.98
N THR A 144 12.09 -8.13 -16.15
CA THR A 144 12.77 -8.10 -17.45
C THR A 144 12.78 -6.73 -18.14
N SER A 145 12.11 -5.74 -17.56
CA SER A 145 12.06 -4.37 -18.07
C SER A 145 12.00 -3.36 -16.92
N SER A 146 12.12 -2.06 -17.23
CA SER A 146 11.94 -0.97 -16.27
C SER A 146 10.52 -0.39 -16.27
N LEU A 147 9.59 -1.02 -16.98
CA LEU A 147 8.22 -0.54 -17.10
C LEU A 147 7.37 -1.03 -15.93
N ARG A 148 6.67 -0.12 -15.28
CA ARG A 148 5.57 -0.45 -14.36
C ARG A 148 4.35 -0.77 -15.19
N VAL A 149 3.76 -1.91 -14.92
CA VAL A 149 2.57 -2.38 -15.65
C VAL A 149 1.41 -2.59 -14.68
N PRO A 150 0.18 -2.30 -15.08
CA PRO A 150 -1.00 -2.76 -14.37
C PRO A 150 -1.10 -4.28 -14.54
N ILE A 151 -1.25 -4.99 -13.43
CA ILE A 151 -1.38 -6.46 -13.41
C ILE A 151 -2.85 -6.82 -13.32
N ASP A 152 -3.59 -6.12 -12.45
CA ASP A 152 -5.00 -6.34 -12.22
C ASP A 152 -5.70 -5.04 -11.79
N SER A 153 -7.00 -4.97 -12.04
CA SER A 153 -7.85 -3.88 -11.56
C SER A 153 -9.28 -4.37 -11.39
N TRP A 154 -9.95 -3.90 -10.34
CA TRP A 154 -11.31 -4.27 -10.01
C TRP A 154 -12.13 -3.05 -9.64
N TYR A 155 -13.40 -3.10 -9.99
CA TYR A 155 -14.37 -2.07 -9.68
C TYR A 155 -15.54 -2.68 -8.92
N LEU A 156 -15.77 -2.23 -7.69
CA LEU A 156 -16.79 -2.76 -6.78
C LEU A 156 -16.71 -4.29 -6.61
N GLY A 157 -15.48 -4.82 -6.65
CA GLY A 157 -15.22 -6.23 -6.35
C GLY A 157 -15.60 -6.54 -4.91
N VAL A 158 -16.18 -7.72 -4.68
CA VAL A 158 -16.64 -8.15 -3.36
C VAL A 158 -15.71 -9.22 -2.82
N HIS A 159 -15.13 -8.94 -1.65
CA HIS A 159 -14.30 -9.87 -0.90
C HIS A 159 -15.06 -10.37 0.32
N TYR A 160 -14.98 -11.66 0.58
CA TYR A 160 -15.57 -12.25 1.76
C TYR A 160 -14.49 -12.70 2.72
N LEU A 161 -14.68 -12.38 4.01
CA LEU A 161 -13.77 -12.83 5.06
C LEU A 161 -14.54 -13.69 6.06
N THR A 162 -13.89 -14.75 6.50
CA THR A 162 -14.37 -15.67 7.53
C THR A 162 -13.46 -15.64 8.74
N LEU A 163 -14.01 -15.91 9.90
CA LEU A 163 -13.26 -15.97 11.16
C LEU A 163 -12.73 -17.40 11.38
N GLU A 164 -11.44 -17.61 11.25
CA GLU A 164 -10.77 -18.89 11.52
C GLU A 164 -9.81 -18.75 12.70
N GLY A 165 -10.06 -19.46 13.78
CA GLY A 165 -9.22 -19.41 14.97
C GLY A 165 -9.08 -18.01 15.60
N GLY A 166 -10.12 -17.19 15.50
CA GLY A 166 -10.14 -15.82 16.02
C GLY A 166 -9.48 -14.78 15.09
N VAL A 167 -9.08 -15.17 13.89
CA VAL A 167 -8.47 -14.29 12.89
C VAL A 167 -9.32 -14.23 11.63
N TRP A 168 -9.58 -13.03 11.12
CA TRP A 168 -10.26 -12.86 9.85
C TRP A 168 -9.35 -13.27 8.69
N ARG A 169 -9.89 -14.08 7.78
CA ARG A 169 -9.19 -14.57 6.60
C ARG A 169 -10.03 -14.39 5.36
N ILE A 170 -9.39 -14.08 4.25
CA ILE A 170 -10.02 -13.96 2.93
C ILE A 170 -10.51 -15.35 2.50
N SER A 171 -11.80 -15.50 2.26
CA SER A 171 -12.43 -16.80 1.97
C SER A 171 -12.79 -16.98 0.49
N GLY A 172 -12.62 -15.97 -0.33
CA GLY A 172 -13.07 -15.97 -1.71
C GLY A 172 -14.54 -15.51 -1.80
N ASN A 173 -15.33 -16.19 -2.59
CA ASN A 173 -16.75 -15.91 -2.70
C ASN A 173 -17.59 -16.86 -1.82
N VAL A 174 -18.80 -16.41 -1.51
CA VAL A 174 -19.80 -17.21 -0.81
C VAL A 174 -20.75 -17.81 -1.82
N GLY A 175 -20.92 -19.13 -1.74
CA GLY A 175 -21.86 -19.85 -2.58
C GLY A 175 -21.23 -20.59 -3.75
N GLU A 176 -22.05 -21.04 -4.68
CA GLU A 176 -21.61 -21.79 -5.85
C GLU A 176 -20.91 -20.88 -6.86
N THR A 177 -19.91 -21.42 -7.52
CA THR A 177 -19.29 -20.76 -8.68
C THR A 177 -20.37 -20.50 -9.75
N PRO A 178 -20.51 -19.29 -10.26
CA PRO A 178 -21.44 -19.02 -11.34
C PRO A 178 -21.17 -19.95 -12.53
N ARG A 179 -22.18 -20.54 -13.11
CA ARG A 179 -22.03 -21.40 -14.29
C ARG A 179 -21.51 -20.63 -15.50
N VAL A 180 -21.87 -19.35 -15.55
CA VAL A 180 -21.42 -18.39 -16.57
C VAL A 180 -21.04 -17.12 -15.85
N LEU A 181 -19.78 -16.70 -15.99
CA LEU A 181 -19.35 -15.40 -15.51
C LEU A 181 -19.91 -14.32 -16.44
N PRO A 182 -20.43 -13.22 -15.92
CA PRO A 182 -20.83 -12.08 -16.74
C PRO A 182 -19.66 -11.61 -17.63
N PHE A 183 -19.95 -11.15 -18.82
CA PHE A 183 -18.94 -10.62 -19.74
C PHE A 183 -18.15 -9.51 -19.05
N GLY A 184 -16.83 -9.59 -19.09
CA GLY A 184 -15.94 -8.62 -18.45
C GLY A 184 -15.62 -8.91 -16.98
N THR A 185 -16.23 -9.93 -16.35
CA THR A 185 -15.83 -10.41 -15.02
C THR A 185 -14.90 -11.60 -15.15
N ALA A 186 -13.61 -11.36 -14.99
CA ALA A 186 -12.66 -12.45 -14.71
C ALA A 186 -12.66 -12.73 -13.20
N PRO A 187 -12.39 -13.97 -12.76
CA PRO A 187 -12.08 -14.21 -11.37
C PRO A 187 -10.96 -13.29 -10.93
N HIS A 188 -11.17 -12.60 -9.82
CA HIS A 188 -10.15 -11.74 -9.21
C HIS A 188 -9.44 -12.55 -8.13
N PRO A 189 -8.30 -13.19 -8.46
CA PRO A 189 -7.72 -14.22 -7.62
C PRO A 189 -6.81 -13.68 -6.51
N LEU A 190 -6.66 -12.36 -6.41
CA LEU A 190 -5.62 -11.80 -5.58
C LEU A 190 -6.07 -11.54 -4.14
N PHE A 191 -7.40 -11.40 -3.93
CA PHE A 191 -7.99 -11.09 -2.61
C PHE A 191 -9.35 -11.76 -2.40
#